data_378fed05ba36e434b88f5d79e430114a
#
_entry.id   378fed05ba36e434b88f5d79e430114a
#
_cell.length_a   1.000
_cell.length_b   1.000
_cell.length_c   1.000
_cell.angle_alpha   90.00
_cell.angle_beta   90.00
_cell.angle_gamma   90.00
#
_symmetry.space_group_name_H-M   'P 1'
#
loop_
_entity.id
_entity.type
_entity.pdbx_description
1 polymer ?
#
loop_
_entity_poly.entity_id
_entity_poly.type
_entity_poly.pdbx_seq_one_letter_code
_entity_poly.pdbx_strand_id
1 'polypeptide(L)'
;MSTAAPDYRLDGIYKQRQDDFFMQRVKLPAGVISAGQARTVATVSTRFGQGTVHLTTRGSMEIHWLKEKDLPQIKRELAKAGLTSRGACGGAVRGITCGSQGVQGFPALESLARRLQRHFAGNPRFERLPKKFKIGIEADLTGRRHLIQDVGLVLAKSDNNISLFDIWIAGGLGKEPQSGFLFLERMPEERIILIIEAILRVYAAHAPPPKRLKFLAKEFGKLNFAN
;
A
#
# COMPACT_ATOMS: atom_id res chain seq x y z
N MET A 1 -10.57 10.73 -30.16
CA MET A 1 -10.04 10.65 -28.80
C MET A 1 -9.24 9.36 -28.69
N SER A 2 -7.92 9.44 -28.63
CA SER A 2 -7.07 8.25 -28.47
C SER A 2 -7.28 7.70 -27.06
N THR A 3 -8.00 6.60 -26.94
CA THR A 3 -8.09 5.85 -25.68
C THR A 3 -6.75 5.15 -25.46
N ALA A 4 -5.90 5.75 -24.62
CA ALA A 4 -4.69 5.08 -24.16
C ALA A 4 -5.06 3.69 -23.64
N ALA A 5 -4.27 2.67 -24.01
CA ALA A 5 -4.48 1.31 -23.52
C ALA A 5 -4.56 1.31 -21.99
N PRO A 6 -5.49 0.56 -21.39
CA PRO A 6 -5.69 0.57 -19.95
C PRO A 6 -4.41 0.13 -19.24
N ASP A 7 -3.95 0.93 -18.26
CA ASP A 7 -2.83 0.54 -17.39
C ASP A 7 -3.32 -0.48 -16.36
N TYR A 8 -3.42 -1.72 -16.80
CA TYR A 8 -3.89 -2.83 -15.97
C TYR A 8 -3.13 -2.93 -14.64
N ARG A 9 -1.82 -2.63 -14.63
CA ARG A 9 -1.03 -2.69 -13.39
C ARG A 9 -1.46 -1.66 -12.38
N LEU A 10 -1.74 -0.45 -12.83
CA LEU A 10 -2.18 0.62 -11.95
C LEU A 10 -3.59 0.34 -11.40
N ASP A 11 -4.44 -0.30 -12.19
CA ASP A 11 -5.75 -0.77 -11.75
C ASP A 11 -5.70 -2.07 -10.91
N GLY A 12 -4.50 -2.52 -10.53
CA GLY A 12 -4.32 -3.68 -9.67
C GLY A 12 -4.50 -5.02 -10.37
N ILE A 13 -4.43 -5.03 -11.70
CA ILE A 13 -4.67 -6.19 -12.53
C ILE A 13 -3.35 -6.71 -13.10
N TYR A 14 -3.17 -8.03 -13.08
CA TYR A 14 -2.07 -8.73 -13.70
C TYR A 14 -2.56 -9.87 -14.59
N LYS A 15 -1.94 -10.03 -15.75
CA LYS A 15 -2.07 -11.27 -16.53
C LYS A 15 -1.43 -12.42 -15.72
N GLN A 16 -2.15 -13.54 -15.62
CA GLN A 16 -1.64 -14.76 -14.99
C GLN A 16 -0.69 -15.50 -15.93
N ARG A 17 -0.07 -16.56 -15.42
CA ARG A 17 0.75 -17.46 -16.26
C ARG A 17 -0.11 -18.28 -17.23
N GLN A 18 -1.34 -18.58 -16.83
CA GLN A 18 -2.33 -19.22 -17.67
C GLN A 18 -2.85 -18.23 -18.69
N ASP A 19 -2.88 -18.62 -19.95
CA ASP A 19 -3.33 -17.77 -21.03
C ASP A 19 -4.78 -17.34 -20.85
N ASP A 20 -5.06 -16.09 -21.24
CA ASP A 20 -6.36 -15.42 -21.18
C ASP A 20 -6.94 -15.20 -19.78
N PHE A 21 -6.17 -15.43 -18.72
CA PHE A 21 -6.61 -15.17 -17.36
C PHE A 21 -5.85 -14.03 -16.69
N PHE A 22 -6.59 -13.31 -15.85
CA PHE A 22 -6.12 -12.17 -15.08
C PHE A 22 -6.38 -12.38 -13.59
N MET A 23 -5.57 -11.70 -12.78
CA MET A 23 -5.74 -11.56 -11.35
C MET A 23 -6.00 -10.10 -11.03
N GLN A 24 -6.96 -9.83 -10.15
CA GLN A 24 -7.20 -8.49 -9.61
C GLN A 24 -6.94 -8.45 -8.11
N ARG A 25 -6.09 -7.51 -7.68
CA ARG A 25 -5.77 -7.31 -6.26
C ARG A 25 -6.61 -6.19 -5.68
N VAL A 26 -7.36 -6.51 -4.63
CA VAL A 26 -8.18 -5.58 -3.86
C VAL A 26 -7.37 -5.07 -2.66
N LYS A 27 -7.27 -3.75 -2.49
CA LYS A 27 -6.58 -3.12 -1.37
C LYS A 27 -7.50 -3.06 -0.16
N LEU A 28 -6.99 -3.51 0.99
CA LEU A 28 -7.68 -3.41 2.28
C LEU A 28 -6.80 -2.59 3.23
N PRO A 29 -7.22 -1.36 3.61
CA PRO A 29 -6.49 -0.57 4.60
C PRO A 29 -6.38 -1.33 5.90
N ALA A 30 -5.19 -1.38 6.49
CA ALA A 30 -4.88 -2.15 7.69
C ALA A 30 -5.20 -3.66 7.62
N GLY A 31 -5.56 -4.19 6.44
CA GLY A 31 -6.02 -5.57 6.29
C GLY A 31 -7.45 -5.81 6.79
N VAL A 32 -8.22 -4.75 7.04
CA VAL A 32 -9.59 -4.83 7.58
C VAL A 32 -10.62 -4.76 6.46
N ILE A 33 -11.59 -5.65 6.53
CA ILE A 33 -12.71 -5.75 5.58
C ILE A 33 -14.03 -5.96 6.34
N SER A 34 -15.09 -5.30 5.90
CA SER A 34 -16.44 -5.55 6.45
C SER A 34 -17.04 -6.86 5.90
N ALA A 35 -17.98 -7.44 6.61
CA ALA A 35 -18.69 -8.63 6.15
C ALA A 35 -19.40 -8.40 4.80
N GLY A 36 -19.95 -7.19 4.57
CA GLY A 36 -20.56 -6.82 3.28
C GLY A 36 -19.56 -6.79 2.14
N GLN A 37 -18.38 -6.19 2.38
CA GLN A 37 -17.28 -6.16 1.42
C GLN A 37 -16.74 -7.57 1.13
N ALA A 38 -16.59 -8.41 2.17
CA ALA A 38 -16.14 -9.79 2.00
C ALA A 38 -17.12 -10.60 1.14
N ARG A 39 -18.43 -10.44 1.37
CA ARG A 39 -19.46 -11.04 0.50
C ARG A 39 -19.37 -10.56 -0.94
N THR A 40 -19.13 -9.28 -1.17
CA THR A 40 -18.93 -8.76 -2.53
C THR A 40 -17.72 -9.40 -3.22
N VAL A 41 -16.58 -9.51 -2.53
CA VAL A 41 -15.40 -10.19 -3.08
C VAL A 41 -15.69 -11.65 -3.39
N ALA A 42 -16.39 -12.37 -2.50
CA ALA A 42 -16.79 -13.76 -2.72
C ALA A 42 -17.71 -13.89 -3.95
N THR A 43 -18.73 -13.04 -4.05
CA THR A 43 -19.67 -13.03 -5.20
C THR A 43 -18.94 -12.75 -6.52
N VAL A 44 -18.04 -11.76 -6.52
CA VAL A 44 -17.22 -11.45 -7.72
C VAL A 44 -16.35 -12.64 -8.09
N SER A 45 -15.69 -13.27 -7.11
CA SER A 45 -14.84 -14.44 -7.35
C SER A 45 -15.64 -15.64 -7.90
N THR A 46 -16.81 -15.91 -7.35
CA THR A 46 -17.68 -17.02 -7.80
C THR A 46 -18.25 -16.75 -9.20
N ARG A 47 -18.67 -15.52 -9.46
CA ARG A 47 -19.36 -15.16 -10.72
C ARG A 47 -18.40 -15.01 -11.91
N PHE A 48 -17.23 -14.46 -11.70
CA PHE A 48 -16.30 -14.07 -12.77
C PHE A 48 -14.97 -14.86 -12.76
N GLY A 49 -14.66 -15.54 -11.67
CA GLY A 49 -13.49 -16.38 -11.51
C GLY A 49 -13.86 -17.84 -11.24
N GLN A 50 -13.10 -18.49 -10.36
CA GLN A 50 -13.33 -19.88 -9.96
C GLN A 50 -13.70 -20.02 -8.48
N GLY A 51 -14.23 -18.98 -7.85
CA GLY A 51 -14.65 -18.98 -6.45
C GLY A 51 -13.50 -18.93 -5.43
N THR A 52 -12.25 -18.85 -5.88
CA THR A 52 -11.07 -18.82 -4.99
C THR A 52 -10.54 -17.40 -4.82
N VAL A 53 -10.28 -17.01 -3.57
CA VAL A 53 -9.67 -15.74 -3.19
C VAL A 53 -8.38 -16.02 -2.43
N HIS A 54 -7.27 -15.40 -2.85
CA HIS A 54 -6.00 -15.49 -2.17
C HIS A 54 -5.83 -14.31 -1.20
N LEU A 55 -5.49 -14.61 0.06
CA LEU A 55 -5.12 -13.61 1.06
C LEU A 55 -3.62 -13.37 1.01
N THR A 56 -3.21 -12.10 0.88
CA THR A 56 -1.80 -11.77 0.77
C THR A 56 -1.17 -11.46 2.13
N THR A 57 0.14 -11.62 2.25
CA THR A 57 0.92 -11.25 3.45
C THR A 57 0.88 -9.75 3.77
N ARG A 58 0.27 -8.93 2.91
CA ARG A 58 0.06 -7.50 3.14
C ARG A 58 -1.40 -7.14 3.41
N GLY A 59 -2.22 -8.13 3.83
CA GLY A 59 -3.62 -7.91 4.15
C GLY A 59 -4.46 -7.45 2.95
N SER A 60 -4.10 -7.82 1.73
CA SER A 60 -4.91 -7.60 0.52
C SER A 60 -5.55 -8.90 0.08
N MET A 61 -6.57 -8.82 -0.78
CA MET A 61 -7.18 -9.98 -1.42
C MET A 61 -6.84 -10.00 -2.91
N GLU A 62 -6.69 -11.20 -3.48
CA GLU A 62 -6.49 -11.40 -4.91
C GLU A 62 -7.58 -12.33 -5.44
N ILE A 63 -8.31 -11.85 -6.44
CA ILE A 63 -9.31 -12.62 -7.18
C ILE A 63 -8.64 -13.11 -8.46
N HIS A 64 -8.65 -14.41 -8.67
CA HIS A 64 -7.98 -15.08 -9.78
C HIS A 64 -8.94 -15.58 -10.84
N TRP A 65 -8.39 -16.01 -11.99
CA TRP A 65 -9.11 -16.64 -13.10
C TRP A 65 -10.12 -15.73 -13.80
N LEU A 66 -9.86 -14.42 -13.80
CA LEU A 66 -10.75 -13.44 -14.41
C LEU A 66 -10.50 -13.36 -15.91
N LYS A 67 -11.56 -13.18 -16.69
CA LYS A 67 -11.46 -12.91 -18.14
C LYS A 67 -11.38 -11.40 -18.39
N GLU A 68 -10.63 -11.01 -19.41
CA GLU A 68 -10.42 -9.60 -19.78
C GLU A 68 -11.74 -8.84 -19.98
N LYS A 69 -12.68 -9.43 -20.70
CA LYS A 69 -14.00 -8.84 -20.98
C LYS A 69 -14.80 -8.47 -19.73
N ASP A 70 -14.54 -9.16 -18.60
CA ASP A 70 -15.30 -9.00 -17.36
C ASP A 70 -14.66 -7.95 -16.42
N LEU A 71 -13.39 -7.57 -16.64
CA LEU A 71 -12.64 -6.64 -15.78
C LEU A 71 -13.35 -5.30 -15.53
N PRO A 72 -13.99 -4.65 -16.53
CA PRO A 72 -14.72 -3.41 -16.29
C PRO A 72 -15.92 -3.58 -15.35
N GLN A 73 -16.63 -4.70 -15.45
CA GLN A 73 -17.76 -4.99 -14.57
C GLN A 73 -17.29 -5.33 -13.15
N ILE A 74 -16.27 -6.16 -13.01
CA ILE A 74 -15.64 -6.49 -11.72
C ILE A 74 -15.22 -5.22 -10.99
N LYS A 75 -14.55 -4.30 -11.68
CA LYS A 75 -14.13 -3.02 -11.11
C LYS A 75 -15.31 -2.20 -10.59
N ARG A 76 -16.42 -2.16 -11.33
CA ARG A 76 -17.66 -1.48 -10.89
C ARG A 76 -18.29 -2.15 -9.66
N GLU A 77 -18.37 -3.47 -9.64
CA GLU A 77 -18.96 -4.19 -8.49
C GLU A 77 -18.13 -3.97 -7.20
N LEU A 78 -16.81 -4.05 -7.30
CA LEU A 78 -15.92 -3.76 -6.17
C LEU A 78 -16.05 -2.30 -5.70
N ALA A 79 -16.12 -1.34 -6.62
CA ALA A 79 -16.27 0.08 -6.30
C ALA A 79 -17.59 0.39 -5.59
N LYS A 80 -18.72 -0.24 -5.97
CA LYS A 80 -20.00 -0.10 -5.27
C LYS A 80 -19.92 -0.51 -3.80
N ALA A 81 -19.06 -1.46 -3.45
CA ALA A 81 -18.82 -1.88 -2.07
C ALA A 81 -17.74 -1.00 -1.37
N GLY A 82 -17.29 0.09 -1.99
CA GLY A 82 -16.22 0.93 -1.45
C GLY A 82 -14.84 0.29 -1.47
N LEU A 83 -14.64 -0.76 -2.30
CA LEU A 83 -13.36 -1.42 -2.49
C LEU A 83 -12.61 -0.82 -3.68
N THR A 84 -11.29 -0.75 -3.59
CA THR A 84 -10.44 -0.25 -4.66
C THR A 84 -9.26 -1.18 -4.94
N SER A 85 -8.91 -1.28 -6.20
CA SER A 85 -7.70 -1.93 -6.68
C SER A 85 -6.65 -0.91 -7.16
N ARG A 86 -7.02 0.37 -7.21
CA ARG A 86 -6.16 1.42 -7.75
C ARG A 86 -4.84 1.55 -6.96
N GLY A 87 -3.71 1.52 -7.67
CA GLY A 87 -2.38 1.54 -7.07
C GLY A 87 -1.98 0.24 -6.36
N ALA A 88 -2.76 -0.84 -6.44
CA ALA A 88 -2.37 -2.12 -5.84
C ALA A 88 -1.15 -2.75 -6.52
N CYS A 89 -0.85 -2.33 -7.74
CA CYS A 89 0.28 -2.78 -8.55
C CYS A 89 0.99 -1.58 -9.21
N GLY A 90 2.00 -1.80 -10.05
CA GLY A 90 2.71 -0.72 -10.76
C GLY A 90 3.63 0.14 -9.87
N GLY A 91 3.95 1.32 -10.33
CA GLY A 91 4.73 2.36 -9.62
C GLY A 91 3.81 3.26 -8.80
N ALA A 92 3.27 2.74 -7.69
CA ALA A 92 2.32 3.46 -6.84
C ALA A 92 2.48 3.09 -5.36
N VAL A 93 1.83 3.88 -4.49
CA VAL A 93 1.70 3.55 -3.07
C VAL A 93 0.79 2.34 -2.91
N ARG A 94 1.32 1.27 -2.32
CA ARG A 94 0.63 0.01 -2.07
C ARG A 94 -0.43 0.14 -0.98
N GLY A 95 -1.21 -0.92 -0.79
CA GLY A 95 -2.10 -1.03 0.37
C GLY A 95 -1.33 -0.76 1.66
N ILE A 96 -1.92 0.06 2.53
CA ILE A 96 -1.33 0.39 3.83
C ILE A 96 -1.54 -0.80 4.77
N THR A 97 -0.45 -1.34 5.30
CA THR A 97 -0.51 -2.46 6.25
C THR A 97 -0.52 -1.95 7.69
N CYS A 98 -1.18 -2.69 8.57
CA CYS A 98 -1.04 -2.52 10.01
C CYS A 98 -0.72 -3.87 10.64
N GLY A 99 0.35 -3.93 11.42
CA GLY A 99 0.82 -5.17 12.03
C GLY A 99 0.23 -5.49 13.39
N SER A 100 -0.53 -4.56 13.97
CA SER A 100 -0.94 -4.59 15.37
C SER A 100 -2.43 -4.89 15.54
N GLN A 101 -2.97 -5.81 14.74
CA GLN A 101 -4.37 -6.25 14.88
C GLN A 101 -4.59 -6.93 16.25
N GLY A 102 -5.67 -6.57 16.92
CA GLY A 102 -6.00 -7.10 18.23
C GLY A 102 -5.29 -6.44 19.41
N VAL A 103 -4.43 -5.46 19.17
CA VAL A 103 -3.75 -4.67 20.22
C VAL A 103 -4.61 -3.46 20.61
N GLN A 104 -4.53 -3.05 21.85
CA GLN A 104 -5.14 -1.81 22.32
C GLN A 104 -4.64 -0.63 21.46
N GLY A 105 -5.55 0.25 21.04
CA GLY A 105 -5.23 1.35 20.12
C GLY A 105 -5.28 1.02 18.63
N PHE A 106 -5.50 -0.25 18.24
CA PHE A 106 -5.64 -0.62 16.82
C PHE A 106 -6.65 0.22 16.03
N PRO A 107 -7.84 0.62 16.56
CA PRO A 107 -8.77 1.47 15.83
C PRO A 107 -8.19 2.82 15.38
N ALA A 108 -7.32 3.44 16.17
CA ALA A 108 -6.63 4.67 15.78
C ALA A 108 -5.65 4.43 14.63
N LEU A 109 -4.87 3.35 14.69
CA LEU A 109 -3.94 2.95 13.63
C LEU A 109 -4.67 2.59 12.33
N GLU A 110 -5.82 1.90 12.44
CA GLU A 110 -6.70 1.61 11.30
C GLU A 110 -7.24 2.90 10.68
N SER A 111 -7.67 3.86 11.50
CA SER A 111 -8.13 5.17 11.05
C SER A 111 -7.05 5.90 10.26
N LEU A 112 -5.81 5.92 10.76
CA LEU A 112 -4.66 6.48 10.03
C LEU A 112 -4.41 5.73 8.71
N ALA A 113 -4.44 4.40 8.71
CA ALA A 113 -4.28 3.60 7.50
C ALA A 113 -5.32 3.93 6.43
N ARG A 114 -6.58 4.11 6.85
CA ARG A 114 -7.68 4.50 5.96
C ARG A 114 -7.50 5.91 5.40
N ARG A 115 -7.05 6.87 6.22
CA ARG A 115 -6.75 8.25 5.76
C ARG A 115 -5.61 8.26 4.76
N LEU A 116 -4.50 7.57 5.04
CA LEU A 116 -3.38 7.42 4.12
C LEU A 116 -3.82 6.78 2.81
N GLN A 117 -4.62 5.71 2.86
CA GLN A 117 -5.10 5.08 1.64
C GLN A 117 -5.98 6.01 0.81
N ARG A 118 -6.92 6.75 1.43
CA ARG A 118 -7.75 7.71 0.70
C ARG A 118 -6.93 8.82 0.05
N HIS A 119 -5.86 9.25 0.71
CA HIS A 119 -5.00 10.32 0.21
C HIS A 119 -4.15 9.89 -1.00
N PHE A 120 -3.61 8.67 -0.97
CA PHE A 120 -2.67 8.19 -1.97
C PHE A 120 -3.30 7.36 -3.09
N ALA A 121 -4.40 6.66 -2.84
CA ALA A 121 -5.02 5.80 -3.85
C ALA A 121 -5.78 6.64 -4.88
N GLY A 122 -5.43 6.49 -6.15
CA GLY A 122 -6.02 7.25 -7.25
C GLY A 122 -5.51 8.69 -7.37
N ASN A 123 -4.50 9.08 -6.59
CA ASN A 123 -3.87 10.39 -6.71
C ASN A 123 -2.80 10.36 -7.82
N PRO A 124 -3.02 11.05 -8.96
CA PRO A 124 -2.11 10.98 -10.11
C PRO A 124 -0.67 11.38 -9.81
N ARG A 125 -0.46 12.22 -8.77
CA ARG A 125 0.87 12.68 -8.35
C ARG A 125 1.75 11.53 -7.84
N PHE A 126 1.13 10.41 -7.39
CA PHE A 126 1.81 9.28 -6.75
C PHE A 126 1.57 7.93 -7.45
N GLU A 127 1.13 7.97 -8.72
CA GLU A 127 0.84 6.77 -9.53
C GLU A 127 1.91 6.47 -10.59
N ARG A 128 2.94 7.31 -10.71
CA ARG A 128 4.07 7.12 -11.64
C ARG A 128 5.41 7.11 -10.91
N LEU A 129 5.43 6.48 -9.72
CA LEU A 129 6.66 6.33 -8.96
C LEU A 129 7.64 5.38 -9.68
N PRO A 130 8.96 5.54 -9.47
CA PRO A 130 9.99 4.69 -10.07
C PRO A 130 9.76 3.20 -9.83
N LYS A 131 9.24 2.83 -8.64
CA LYS A 131 8.85 1.47 -8.26
C LYS A 131 7.74 1.53 -7.20
N LYS A 132 7.20 0.35 -6.83
CA LYS A 132 6.25 0.20 -5.71
C LYS A 132 6.77 0.87 -4.44
N PHE A 133 5.88 1.56 -3.74
CA PHE A 133 6.14 2.20 -2.46
C PHE A 133 5.24 1.59 -1.37
N LYS A 134 5.83 1.15 -0.28
CA LYS A 134 5.15 0.41 0.78
C LYS A 134 5.15 1.19 2.07
N ILE A 135 3.98 1.32 2.69
CA ILE A 135 3.80 1.93 4.00
C ILE A 135 3.25 0.87 4.95
N GLY A 136 3.77 0.84 6.17
CA GLY A 136 3.27 0.00 7.26
C GLY A 136 3.15 0.79 8.55
N ILE A 137 2.18 0.44 9.38
CA ILE A 137 1.91 1.06 10.68
C ILE A 137 1.97 -0.03 11.74
N GLU A 138 2.66 0.23 12.83
CA GLU A 138 2.81 -0.67 13.97
C GLU A 138 2.45 0.05 15.27
N ALA A 139 1.88 -0.68 16.25
CA ALA A 139 1.62 -0.15 17.57
C ALA A 139 2.89 -0.04 18.43
N ASP A 140 3.90 -0.84 18.10
CA ASP A 140 5.18 -0.91 18.81
C ASP A 140 6.31 -1.47 17.92
N LEU A 141 7.49 -1.60 18.47
CA LEU A 141 8.67 -2.11 17.78
C LEU A 141 8.75 -3.65 17.71
N THR A 142 7.86 -4.37 18.40
CA THR A 142 7.98 -5.83 18.62
C THR A 142 7.93 -6.62 17.30
N GLY A 143 7.01 -6.28 16.42
CA GLY A 143 6.82 -6.96 15.13
C GLY A 143 7.91 -6.69 14.09
N ARG A 144 8.72 -5.66 14.28
CA ARG A 144 9.82 -5.23 13.40
C ARG A 144 9.45 -5.08 11.93
N ARG A 145 8.16 -5.04 11.60
CA ARG A 145 7.69 -4.94 10.20
C ARG A 145 7.96 -3.55 9.60
N HIS A 146 8.09 -2.52 10.44
CA HIS A 146 8.52 -1.19 10.05
C HIS A 146 9.87 -1.21 9.32
N LEU A 147 10.78 -2.11 9.71
CA LEU A 147 12.12 -2.23 9.12
C LEU A 147 12.13 -2.70 7.66
N ILE A 148 11.04 -3.26 7.14
CA ILE A 148 10.97 -3.78 5.77
C ILE A 148 10.05 -2.98 4.86
N GLN A 149 9.61 -1.80 5.30
CA GLN A 149 8.78 -0.88 4.53
C GLN A 149 9.62 0.24 3.90
N ASP A 150 9.10 0.87 2.83
CA ASP A 150 9.69 2.12 2.34
C ASP A 150 9.46 3.25 3.35
N VAL A 151 8.28 3.26 4.01
CA VAL A 151 8.00 4.04 5.22
C VAL A 151 7.34 3.13 6.26
N GLY A 152 7.95 3.02 7.42
CA GLY A 152 7.39 2.37 8.61
C GLY A 152 7.02 3.41 9.65
N LEU A 153 5.78 3.39 10.11
CA LEU A 153 5.27 4.25 11.19
C LEU A 153 5.12 3.39 12.44
N VAL A 154 5.73 3.81 13.54
CA VAL A 154 5.60 3.13 14.83
C VAL A 154 5.01 4.10 15.84
N LEU A 155 3.93 3.73 16.50
CA LEU A 155 3.31 4.55 17.54
C LEU A 155 4.28 4.69 18.73
N ALA A 156 4.77 5.90 18.95
CA ALA A 156 5.69 6.21 20.04
C ALA A 156 4.96 6.63 21.32
N LYS A 157 3.83 7.34 21.16
CA LYS A 157 2.97 7.78 22.27
C LYS A 157 1.54 7.98 21.78
N SER A 158 0.58 7.64 22.63
CA SER A 158 -0.83 7.99 22.44
C SER A 158 -1.38 8.46 23.78
N ASP A 159 -1.78 9.74 23.86
CA ASP A 159 -2.30 10.36 25.09
C ASP A 159 -3.24 11.52 24.70
N ASN A 160 -4.39 11.64 25.40
CA ASN A 160 -5.34 12.75 25.25
C ASN A 160 -5.64 13.16 23.78
N ASN A 161 -5.93 12.20 22.92
CA ASN A 161 -6.15 12.35 21.47
C ASN A 161 -4.92 12.79 20.65
N ILE A 162 -3.74 12.80 21.22
CA ILE A 162 -2.51 13.08 20.50
C ILE A 162 -1.77 11.77 20.26
N SER A 163 -1.59 11.39 19.01
CA SER A 163 -0.75 10.25 18.60
C SER A 163 0.55 10.76 17.99
N LEU A 164 1.67 10.30 18.54
CA LEU A 164 3.01 10.59 18.04
C LEU A 164 3.60 9.32 17.42
N PHE A 165 4.23 9.46 16.27
CA PHE A 165 4.82 8.36 15.52
C PHE A 165 6.31 8.55 15.28
N ASP A 166 7.08 7.50 15.47
CA ASP A 166 8.43 7.38 14.94
C ASP A 166 8.35 6.93 13.48
N ILE A 167 9.13 7.59 12.62
CA ILE A 167 9.12 7.35 11.19
C ILE A 167 10.42 6.67 10.78
N TRP A 168 10.29 5.46 10.29
CA TRP A 168 11.38 4.67 9.73
C TRP A 168 11.31 4.67 8.22
N ILE A 169 12.44 4.82 7.52
CA ILE A 169 12.43 4.87 6.05
C ILE A 169 13.46 3.91 5.43
N ALA A 170 13.29 3.72 4.12
CA ALA A 170 14.25 3.04 3.24
C ALA A 170 14.47 1.55 3.56
N GLY A 171 13.51 0.88 4.20
CA GLY A 171 13.53 -0.56 4.37
C GLY A 171 13.00 -1.32 3.15
N GLY A 172 13.33 -2.61 3.09
CA GLY A 172 12.74 -3.46 2.07
C GLY A 172 13.43 -4.80 1.86
N LEU A 173 12.59 -5.79 1.54
CA LEU A 173 13.02 -7.10 1.08
C LEU A 173 13.28 -7.12 -0.43
N GLY A 174 13.69 -8.26 -0.97
CA GLY A 174 14.02 -8.51 -2.36
C GLY A 174 15.43 -9.06 -2.50
N LYS A 175 16.05 -8.90 -3.69
CA LYS A 175 17.40 -9.45 -3.93
C LYS A 175 18.46 -8.92 -2.95
N GLU A 176 18.31 -7.67 -2.52
CA GLU A 176 19.19 -7.00 -1.57
C GLU A 176 18.35 -6.55 -0.37
N PRO A 177 18.09 -7.41 0.64
CA PRO A 177 17.37 -7.00 1.84
C PRO A 177 18.11 -5.88 2.56
N GLN A 178 17.33 -4.88 3.02
CA GLN A 178 17.85 -3.76 3.79
C GLN A 178 16.86 -3.36 4.87
N SER A 179 17.33 -3.20 6.09
CA SER A 179 16.55 -2.63 7.19
C SER A 179 16.37 -1.13 6.97
N GLY A 180 15.17 -0.66 7.27
CA GLY A 180 14.90 0.77 7.41
C GLY A 180 15.71 1.35 8.58
N PHE A 181 15.87 2.66 8.56
CA PHE A 181 16.48 3.41 9.65
C PHE A 181 15.50 4.46 10.19
N LEU A 182 15.68 4.83 11.45
CA LEU A 182 14.90 5.89 12.09
C LEU A 182 15.24 7.23 11.42
N PHE A 183 14.20 7.90 10.94
CA PHE A 183 14.32 9.16 10.19
C PHE A 183 13.84 10.35 11.01
N LEU A 184 12.66 10.24 11.61
CA LEU A 184 12.08 11.26 12.48
C LEU A 184 11.46 10.59 13.69
N GLU A 185 11.56 11.24 14.85
CA GLU A 185 10.98 10.75 16.11
C GLU A 185 9.79 11.60 16.53
N ARG A 186 8.80 10.94 17.15
CA ARG A 186 7.65 11.56 17.82
C ARG A 186 6.91 12.60 16.96
N MET A 187 6.74 12.30 15.69
CA MET A 187 6.01 13.19 14.78
C MET A 187 4.51 13.12 15.03
N PRO A 188 3.82 14.27 15.15
CA PRO A 188 2.38 14.32 15.31
C PRO A 188 1.65 13.69 14.12
N GLU A 189 0.55 12.97 14.39
CA GLU A 189 -0.23 12.24 13.38
C GLU A 189 -0.68 13.14 12.22
N GLU A 190 -1.04 14.38 12.49
CA GLU A 190 -1.48 15.35 11.49
C GLU A 190 -0.38 15.72 10.48
N ARG A 191 0.89 15.53 10.82
CA ARG A 191 2.02 15.78 9.92
C ARG A 191 2.41 14.59 9.05
N ILE A 192 1.94 13.39 9.37
CA ILE A 192 2.38 12.14 8.71
C ILE A 192 2.14 12.17 7.19
N ILE A 193 0.99 12.66 6.72
CA ILE A 193 0.69 12.73 5.29
C ILE A 193 1.69 13.65 4.58
N LEU A 194 1.95 14.83 5.12
CA LEU A 194 2.88 15.81 4.53
C LEU A 194 4.31 15.28 4.47
N ILE A 195 4.75 14.59 5.52
CA ILE A 195 6.09 13.97 5.57
C ILE A 195 6.21 12.89 4.50
N ILE A 196 5.20 12.00 4.38
CA ILE A 196 5.21 10.95 3.37
C ILE A 196 5.17 11.56 1.95
N GLU A 197 4.40 12.63 1.73
CA GLU A 197 4.42 13.34 0.43
C GLU A 197 5.81 13.90 0.11
N ALA A 198 6.50 14.50 1.09
CA ALA A 198 7.86 15.02 0.89
C ALA A 198 8.82 13.89 0.49
N ILE A 199 8.79 12.75 1.21
CA ILE A 199 9.57 11.57 0.89
C ILE A 199 9.25 11.06 -0.53
N LEU A 200 7.99 11.01 -0.92
CA LEU A 200 7.56 10.57 -2.24
C LEU A 200 8.02 11.50 -3.35
N ARG A 201 8.02 12.82 -3.12
CA ARG A 201 8.53 13.82 -4.08
C ARG A 201 10.03 13.65 -4.32
N VAL A 202 10.82 13.54 -3.25
CA VAL A 202 12.27 13.28 -3.34
C VAL A 202 12.51 11.94 -4.06
N TYR A 203 11.78 10.90 -3.70
CA TYR A 203 11.87 9.58 -4.34
C TYR A 203 11.55 9.64 -5.83
N ALA A 204 10.47 10.32 -6.22
CA ALA A 204 10.07 10.44 -7.62
C ALA A 204 11.05 11.26 -8.46
N ALA A 205 11.66 12.30 -7.87
CA ALA A 205 12.59 13.19 -8.55
C ALA A 205 13.98 12.57 -8.77
N HIS A 206 14.47 11.77 -7.82
CA HIS A 206 15.87 11.37 -7.79
C HIS A 206 16.11 9.87 -7.99
N ALA A 207 15.13 8.99 -7.75
CA ALA A 207 15.36 7.56 -7.93
C ALA A 207 15.21 7.15 -9.40
N PRO A 208 16.23 6.57 -10.02
CA PRO A 208 16.11 6.05 -11.39
C PRO A 208 15.16 4.84 -11.41
N PRO A 209 14.23 4.73 -12.39
CA PRO A 209 13.45 3.51 -12.56
C PRO A 209 14.34 2.31 -12.93
N PRO A 210 14.07 1.09 -12.44
CA PRO A 210 13.01 0.68 -11.52
C PRO A 210 13.50 0.51 -10.07
N LYS A 211 14.28 1.42 -9.54
CA LYS A 211 14.83 1.31 -8.18
C LYS A 211 13.84 1.71 -7.09
N ARG A 212 13.93 1.09 -5.91
CA ARG A 212 13.14 1.42 -4.71
C ARG A 212 13.85 2.48 -3.87
N LEU A 213 13.10 3.12 -2.94
CA LEU A 213 13.58 4.15 -2.03
C LEU A 213 14.89 3.78 -1.31
N LYS A 214 15.03 2.53 -0.88
CA LYS A 214 16.24 2.06 -0.17
C LYS A 214 17.54 2.23 -0.99
N PHE A 215 17.49 2.14 -2.30
CA PHE A 215 18.64 2.35 -3.15
C PHE A 215 19.01 3.83 -3.23
N LEU A 216 18.02 4.71 -3.32
CA LEU A 216 18.23 6.15 -3.25
C LEU A 216 18.87 6.55 -1.91
N ALA A 217 18.31 6.08 -0.80
CA ALA A 217 18.85 6.37 0.53
C ALA A 217 20.28 5.84 0.73
N LYS A 218 20.67 4.77 0.04
CA LYS A 218 22.04 4.26 0.03
C LYS A 218 22.99 5.18 -0.74
N GLU A 219 22.55 5.72 -1.87
CA GLU A 219 23.33 6.63 -2.72
C GLU A 219 23.55 7.99 -2.05
N PHE A 220 22.52 8.56 -1.45
CA PHE A 220 22.61 9.87 -0.77
C PHE A 220 23.30 9.80 0.60
N GLY A 221 23.39 8.62 1.22
CA GLY A 221 23.76 8.48 2.62
C GLY A 221 22.62 8.89 3.56
N LYS A 222 22.60 8.29 4.77
CA LYS A 222 21.50 8.51 5.73
C LYS A 222 21.36 9.98 6.17
N LEU A 223 22.48 10.69 6.32
CA LEU A 223 22.51 12.09 6.81
C LEU A 223 22.04 13.07 5.73
N ASN A 224 22.38 12.84 4.47
CA ASN A 224 22.02 13.74 3.37
C ASN A 224 20.56 13.56 2.90
N PHE A 225 19.87 12.51 3.33
CA PHE A 225 18.46 12.31 3.02
C PHE A 225 17.54 13.14 3.92
N ALA A 226 18.07 13.63 5.06
CA ALA A 226 17.32 14.43 6.04
C ALA A 226 17.43 15.96 5.80
N ASN A 227 18.39 16.40 5.00
CA ASN A 227 18.61 17.79 4.57
C ASN A 227 18.06 17.99 3.16
#